data_351ec74d01348dff58b4dcb4a495c418
#
_entry.id   351ec74d01348dff58b4dcb4a495c418
#
_cell.length_a   1.000
_cell.length_b   1.000
_cell.length_c   1.000
_cell.angle_alpha   90.00
_cell.angle_beta   90.00
_cell.angle_gamma   90.00
#
_symmetry.space_group_name_H-M   'P 1'
#
loop_
_entity.id
_entity.type
_entity.pdbx_description
1 polymer ?
#
loop_
_entity_poly.entity_id
_entity_poly.type
_entity_poly.pdbx_seq_one_letter_code
_entity_poly.pdbx_strand_id
1 'polypeptide(L)'
;AYNVFFVPELARWNYLISKAKLPEIGKLIDDAMELIEAGNPQLKGVLPKVYARQNLDATVLGELIDLIGNIALGDAKARSADVLGHVFEYFLGEFALAEGKQGGQFYTPKSIVSLLVNMLEPYKGRVFDPCCGSGGMFVQSEKFVAAHQGNIDDISIYGQESNQDRKSV
;
A
#
# COMPACT_ATOMS: atom_id res chain seq x y z
N ALA A 1 15.65 10.54 -11.64
CA ALA A 1 14.62 11.42 -11.09
C ALA A 1 13.75 10.57 -10.17
N TYR A 2 13.66 10.93 -8.89
CA TYR A 2 12.74 10.25 -7.98
C TYR A 2 11.32 10.59 -8.41
N ASN A 3 10.48 9.57 -8.66
CA ASN A 3 9.04 9.75 -8.85
C ASN A 3 8.42 10.16 -7.50
N VAL A 4 8.43 11.45 -7.23
CA VAL A 4 7.83 12.00 -6.01
C VAL A 4 6.48 12.62 -6.39
N PHE A 5 5.41 12.15 -5.76
CA PHE A 5 4.08 12.72 -5.94
C PHE A 5 3.95 14.02 -5.14
N PHE A 6 3.31 15.00 -5.74
CA PHE A 6 2.97 16.23 -5.04
C PHE A 6 1.76 16.01 -4.14
N VAL A 7 1.89 16.36 -2.86
CA VAL A 7 0.79 16.28 -1.88
C VAL A 7 0.39 17.69 -1.46
N PRO A 8 -0.79 18.18 -1.91
CA PRO A 8 -1.33 19.47 -1.50
C PRO A 8 -1.48 19.59 0.02
N GLU A 9 -1.45 20.81 0.54
CA GLU A 9 -1.44 21.05 1.98
C GLU A 9 -2.65 20.44 2.71
N LEU A 10 -3.85 20.57 2.13
CA LEU A 10 -5.09 20.01 2.67
C LEU A 10 -5.19 18.47 2.55
N ALA A 11 -4.30 17.85 1.78
CA ALA A 11 -4.20 16.39 1.65
C ALA A 11 -3.05 15.80 2.49
N ARG A 12 -2.27 16.61 3.19
CA ARG A 12 -1.16 16.14 4.01
C ARG A 12 -1.65 15.43 5.25
N TRP A 13 -0.90 14.44 5.66
CA TRP A 13 -1.21 13.63 6.84
C TRP A 13 -1.46 14.44 8.11
N ASN A 14 -0.64 15.47 8.36
CA ASN A 14 -0.81 16.36 9.52
C ASN A 14 -2.15 17.09 9.52
N TYR A 15 -2.67 17.45 8.36
CA TYR A 15 -3.99 18.05 8.25
C TYR A 15 -5.08 17.05 8.60
N LEU A 16 -5.02 15.83 8.05
CA LEU A 16 -6.01 14.77 8.32
C LEU A 16 -6.01 14.36 9.80
N ILE A 17 -4.84 14.21 10.44
CA ILE A 17 -4.74 13.96 11.89
C ILE A 17 -5.44 15.07 12.69
N SER A 18 -5.22 16.34 12.35
CA SER A 18 -5.85 17.45 13.05
C SER A 18 -7.38 17.46 12.97
N LYS A 19 -7.94 16.73 12.01
CA LYS A 19 -9.37 16.60 11.71
C LYS A 19 -9.94 15.20 11.99
N ALA A 20 -9.14 14.29 12.51
CA ALA A 20 -9.50 12.88 12.69
C ALA A 20 -10.79 12.66 13.52
N LYS A 21 -11.11 13.56 14.43
CA LYS A 21 -12.29 13.47 15.32
C LYS A 21 -13.56 14.13 14.75
N LEU A 22 -13.50 14.67 13.54
CA LEU A 22 -14.67 15.29 12.91
C LEU A 22 -15.59 14.25 12.30
N PRO A 23 -16.92 14.41 12.37
CA PRO A 23 -17.88 13.51 11.76
C PRO A 23 -17.71 13.35 10.25
N GLU A 24 -17.20 14.38 9.58
CA GLU A 24 -16.93 14.41 8.15
C GLU A 24 -15.57 13.85 7.73
N ILE A 25 -14.86 13.16 8.61
CA ILE A 25 -13.50 12.66 8.32
C ILE A 25 -13.44 11.79 7.06
N GLY A 26 -14.44 10.94 6.81
CA GLY A 26 -14.52 10.15 5.59
C GLY A 26 -14.54 11.00 4.32
N LYS A 27 -15.28 12.11 4.33
CA LYS A 27 -15.30 13.07 3.22
C LYS A 27 -13.95 13.77 3.07
N LEU A 28 -13.32 14.17 4.17
CA LEU A 28 -12.01 14.81 4.12
C LEU A 28 -10.93 13.89 3.55
N ILE A 29 -11.02 12.57 3.79
CA ILE A 29 -10.13 11.58 3.15
C ILE A 29 -10.39 11.53 1.65
N ASP A 30 -11.65 11.43 1.21
CA ASP A 30 -12.00 11.41 -0.21
C ASP A 30 -11.56 12.70 -0.93
N ASP A 31 -11.78 13.87 -0.32
CA ASP A 31 -11.35 15.17 -0.84
C ASP A 31 -9.80 15.24 -0.93
N ALA A 32 -9.08 14.68 0.04
CA ALA A 32 -7.63 14.59 0.00
C ALA A 32 -7.12 13.72 -1.15
N MET A 33 -7.75 12.56 -1.42
CA MET A 33 -7.43 11.70 -2.55
C MET A 33 -7.67 12.43 -3.88
N GLU A 34 -8.75 13.19 -3.99
CA GLU A 34 -9.05 13.99 -5.18
C GLU A 34 -8.01 15.11 -5.42
N LEU A 35 -7.60 15.79 -4.37
CA LEU A 35 -6.55 16.82 -4.44
C LEU A 35 -5.19 16.24 -4.86
N ILE A 36 -4.84 15.04 -4.38
CA ILE A 36 -3.62 14.34 -4.79
C ILE A 36 -3.69 13.98 -6.27
N GLU A 37 -4.81 13.43 -6.75
CA GLU A 37 -4.99 13.11 -8.18
C GLU A 37 -4.93 14.36 -9.06
N ALA A 38 -5.55 15.46 -8.63
CA ALA A 38 -5.53 16.73 -9.37
C ALA A 38 -4.10 17.29 -9.50
N GLY A 39 -3.26 17.10 -8.49
CA GLY A 39 -1.85 17.51 -8.51
C GLY A 39 -0.91 16.55 -9.25
N ASN A 40 -1.38 15.34 -9.59
CA ASN A 40 -0.55 14.27 -10.18
C ASN A 40 -1.32 13.54 -11.29
N PRO A 41 -1.22 13.99 -12.55
CA PRO A 41 -2.01 13.43 -13.66
C PRO A 41 -1.87 11.90 -13.83
N GLN A 42 -0.73 11.32 -13.46
CA GLN A 42 -0.48 9.87 -13.50
C GLN A 42 -1.31 9.06 -12.49
N LEU A 43 -1.86 9.72 -11.46
CA LEU A 43 -2.72 9.08 -10.45
C LEU A 43 -4.21 9.23 -10.76
N LYS A 44 -4.58 9.85 -11.88
CA LYS A 44 -5.98 10.14 -12.21
C LYS A 44 -6.84 8.86 -12.25
N GLY A 45 -7.83 8.79 -11.36
CA GLY A 45 -8.76 7.67 -11.25
C GLY A 45 -8.18 6.42 -10.56
N VAL A 46 -6.99 6.51 -9.97
CA VAL A 46 -6.33 5.39 -9.27
C VAL A 46 -6.70 5.34 -7.80
N LEU A 47 -6.80 6.51 -7.14
CA LEU A 47 -7.03 6.55 -5.70
C LEU A 47 -8.52 6.30 -5.36
N PRO A 48 -8.81 5.42 -4.38
CA PRO A 48 -10.19 5.13 -3.98
C PRO A 48 -10.83 6.33 -3.28
N LYS A 49 -12.10 6.63 -3.63
CA LYS A 49 -12.92 7.69 -3.03
C LYS A 49 -14.21 7.07 -2.52
N VAL A 50 -14.09 6.28 -1.45
CA VAL A 50 -15.14 5.42 -0.92
C VAL A 50 -15.48 5.70 0.54
N TYR A 51 -14.66 6.48 1.23
CA TYR A 51 -14.74 6.66 2.68
C TYR A 51 -15.97 7.45 3.13
N ALA A 52 -16.48 8.35 2.29
CA ALA A 52 -17.73 9.07 2.55
C ALA A 52 -18.98 8.26 2.19
N ARG A 53 -18.85 7.29 1.27
CA ARG A 53 -20.00 6.54 0.70
C ARG A 53 -20.30 5.24 1.42
N GLN A 54 -19.28 4.56 1.93
CA GLN A 54 -19.47 3.40 2.79
C GLN A 54 -19.85 3.96 4.16
N ASN A 55 -20.91 3.44 4.79
CA ASN A 55 -21.32 3.81 6.16
C ASN A 55 -20.23 3.46 7.19
N LEU A 56 -19.02 3.96 6.96
CA LEU A 56 -17.89 3.82 7.85
C LEU A 56 -18.12 4.77 9.02
N ASP A 57 -18.05 4.24 10.22
CA ASP A 57 -18.15 5.05 11.43
C ASP A 57 -16.98 6.03 11.49
N ALA A 58 -17.29 7.32 11.55
CA ALA A 58 -16.30 8.38 11.64
C ALA A 58 -15.38 8.21 12.85
N THR A 59 -15.89 7.64 13.95
CA THR A 59 -15.12 7.35 15.17
C THR A 59 -14.04 6.32 14.86
N VAL A 60 -14.41 5.22 14.19
CA VAL A 60 -13.46 4.16 13.81
C VAL A 60 -12.39 4.66 12.85
N LEU A 61 -12.78 5.49 11.87
CA LEU A 61 -11.82 6.15 10.96
C LEU A 61 -10.87 7.09 11.72
N GLY A 62 -11.40 7.86 12.66
CA GLY A 62 -10.61 8.75 13.50
C GLY A 62 -9.60 8.00 14.37
N GLU A 63 -10.03 6.91 15.03
CA GLU A 63 -9.16 6.05 15.83
C GLU A 63 -8.05 5.40 14.98
N LEU A 64 -8.37 4.97 13.75
CA LEU A 64 -7.38 4.42 12.82
C LEU A 64 -6.34 5.47 12.41
N ILE A 65 -6.77 6.71 12.12
CA ILE A 65 -5.86 7.81 11.79
C ILE A 65 -4.95 8.12 12.98
N ASP A 66 -5.49 8.19 14.20
CA ASP A 66 -4.71 8.43 15.41
C ASP A 66 -3.71 7.29 15.66
N LEU A 67 -4.12 6.04 15.47
CA LEU A 67 -3.25 4.88 15.63
C LEU A 67 -2.06 4.92 14.67
N ILE A 68 -2.33 5.13 13.37
CA ILE A 68 -1.28 5.24 12.35
C ILE A 68 -0.40 6.47 12.61
N GLY A 69 -0.99 7.59 13.01
CA GLY A 69 -0.28 8.82 13.34
C GLY A 69 0.70 8.66 14.49
N ASN A 70 0.31 7.94 15.53
CA ASN A 70 1.17 7.66 16.69
C ASN A 70 2.33 6.74 16.36
N ILE A 71 2.14 5.76 15.46
CA ILE A 71 3.20 4.86 15.00
C ILE A 71 4.21 5.61 14.11
N ALA A 72 3.74 6.46 13.20
CA ALA A 72 4.58 7.14 12.22
C ALA A 72 5.36 8.35 12.80
N LEU A 73 4.88 8.95 13.89
CA LEU A 73 5.45 10.18 14.46
C LEU A 73 6.39 9.93 15.65
N GLY A 74 6.49 8.70 16.15
CA GLY A 74 7.13 8.36 17.42
C GLY A 74 8.65 8.56 17.51
N ASP A 75 9.40 8.55 16.39
CA ASP A 75 10.85 8.77 16.40
C ASP A 75 11.39 9.24 15.05
N ALA A 76 12.44 10.09 15.07
CA ALA A 76 13.14 10.53 13.87
C ALA A 76 13.79 9.38 13.08
N LYS A 77 14.05 8.24 13.72
CA LYS A 77 14.49 6.97 13.10
C LYS A 77 13.34 6.21 12.42
N ALA A 78 12.10 6.39 12.86
CA ALA A 78 10.91 5.76 12.27
C ALA A 78 10.49 6.39 10.92
N ARG A 79 11.12 7.47 10.50
CA ARG A 79 10.91 8.12 9.19
C ARG A 79 11.58 7.40 8.03
N SER A 80 12.25 6.28 8.26
CA SER A 80 12.72 5.45 7.15
C SER A 80 11.50 4.79 6.49
N ALA A 81 11.48 4.76 5.16
CA ALA A 81 10.41 4.20 4.34
C ALA A 81 10.00 2.75 4.73
N ASP A 82 10.81 2.09 5.54
CA ASP A 82 10.64 0.71 5.97
C ASP A 82 9.58 0.57 7.09
N VAL A 83 9.40 1.57 7.97
CA VAL A 83 8.41 1.46 9.08
C VAL A 83 6.98 1.51 8.56
N LEU A 84 6.69 2.38 7.60
CA LEU A 84 5.36 2.47 6.99
C LEU A 84 5.02 1.17 6.23
N GLY A 85 6.00 0.58 5.56
CA GLY A 85 5.87 -0.72 4.91
C GLY A 85 5.57 -1.84 5.91
N HIS A 86 6.25 -1.89 7.06
CA HIS A 86 5.99 -2.89 8.10
C HIS A 86 4.62 -2.73 8.75
N VAL A 87 4.18 -1.49 8.99
CA VAL A 87 2.83 -1.21 9.50
C VAL A 87 1.77 -1.67 8.50
N PHE A 88 1.97 -1.39 7.22
CA PHE A 88 1.08 -1.84 6.15
C PHE A 88 1.04 -3.37 6.05
N GLU A 89 2.21 -4.05 6.09
CA GLU A 89 2.30 -5.52 6.11
C GLU A 89 1.59 -6.12 7.34
N TYR A 90 1.71 -5.50 8.51
CA TYR A 90 1.02 -5.93 9.72
C TYR A 90 -0.50 -5.85 9.56
N PHE A 91 -1.02 -4.70 9.11
CA PHE A 91 -2.46 -4.55 8.89
C PHE A 91 -2.99 -5.52 7.83
N LEU A 92 -2.27 -5.70 6.72
CA LEU A 92 -2.66 -6.69 5.71
C LEU A 92 -2.70 -8.11 6.29
N GLY A 93 -1.75 -8.46 7.16
CA GLY A 93 -1.75 -9.73 7.89
C GLY A 93 -2.97 -9.90 8.78
N GLU A 94 -3.32 -8.88 9.57
CA GLU A 94 -4.49 -8.90 10.46
C GLU A 94 -5.81 -8.96 9.67
N PHE A 95 -5.93 -8.21 8.57
CA PHE A 95 -7.10 -8.27 7.70
C PHE A 95 -7.23 -9.63 7.03
N ALA A 96 -6.12 -10.22 6.55
CA ALA A 96 -6.14 -11.57 5.97
C ALA A 96 -6.58 -12.64 6.99
N LEU A 97 -6.17 -12.51 8.26
CA LEU A 97 -6.64 -13.38 9.33
C LEU A 97 -8.13 -13.19 9.63
N ALA A 98 -8.62 -11.97 9.59
CA ALA A 98 -10.04 -11.65 9.81
C ALA A 98 -10.92 -12.13 8.64
N GLU A 99 -10.48 -11.94 7.39
CA GLU A 99 -11.18 -12.37 6.17
C GLU A 99 -11.06 -13.87 5.91
N GLY A 100 -9.95 -14.49 6.31
CA GLY A 100 -9.68 -15.92 6.10
C GLY A 100 -10.72 -16.87 6.70
N LYS A 101 -11.56 -16.37 7.60
CA LYS A 101 -12.75 -17.08 8.10
C LYS A 101 -13.96 -17.04 7.15
N GLN A 102 -13.94 -16.18 6.11
CA GLN A 102 -15.13 -15.96 5.25
C GLN A 102 -14.88 -16.01 3.74
N GLY A 103 -13.65 -16.06 3.19
CA GLY A 103 -13.50 -15.89 1.75
C GLY A 103 -12.27 -16.45 1.04
N GLY A 104 -11.37 -17.17 1.66
CA GLY A 104 -10.27 -17.87 0.98
C GLY A 104 -9.24 -16.96 0.27
N GLN A 105 -9.18 -15.69 0.63
CA GLN A 105 -8.25 -14.72 0.06
C GLN A 105 -7.08 -14.52 1.03
N PHE A 106 -5.98 -15.25 0.81
CA PHE A 106 -4.85 -15.24 1.73
C PHE A 106 -3.76 -14.28 1.27
N TYR A 107 -3.26 -13.46 2.19
CA TYR A 107 -1.98 -12.77 2.05
C TYR A 107 -0.85 -13.80 2.19
N THR A 108 0.03 -13.89 1.21
CA THR A 108 1.18 -14.80 1.28
C THR A 108 2.24 -14.20 2.21
N PRO A 109 2.60 -14.86 3.31
CA PRO A 109 3.61 -14.35 4.24
C PRO A 109 4.93 -14.01 3.55
N LYS A 110 5.55 -12.90 3.92
CA LYS A 110 6.82 -12.42 3.34
C LYS A 110 7.92 -13.49 3.34
N SER A 111 7.98 -14.32 4.39
CA SER A 111 8.94 -15.43 4.47
C SER A 111 8.77 -16.46 3.35
N ILE A 112 7.52 -16.77 2.98
CA ILE A 112 7.22 -17.69 1.87
C ILE A 112 7.55 -17.02 0.54
N VAL A 113 7.13 -15.77 0.35
CA VAL A 113 7.44 -15.01 -0.87
C VAL A 113 8.94 -14.90 -1.08
N SER A 114 9.68 -14.55 -0.02
CA SER A 114 11.15 -14.47 -0.07
C SER A 114 11.80 -15.81 -0.42
N LEU A 115 11.31 -16.92 0.17
CA LEU A 115 11.79 -18.24 -0.15
C LEU A 115 11.58 -18.58 -1.63
N LEU A 116 10.37 -18.37 -2.15
CA LEU A 116 10.04 -18.65 -3.54
C LEU A 116 10.88 -17.83 -4.51
N VAL A 117 11.07 -16.52 -4.24
CA VAL A 117 11.90 -15.65 -5.09
C VAL A 117 13.37 -16.08 -5.06
N ASN A 118 13.90 -16.45 -3.88
CA ASN A 118 15.27 -16.98 -3.79
C ASN A 118 15.45 -18.33 -4.50
N MET A 119 14.40 -19.13 -4.61
CA MET A 119 14.43 -20.38 -5.40
C MET A 119 14.36 -20.13 -6.92
N LEU A 120 13.63 -19.08 -7.34
CA LEU A 120 13.45 -18.72 -8.75
C LEU A 120 14.64 -17.93 -9.31
N GLU A 121 15.36 -17.22 -8.46
CA GLU A 121 16.54 -16.41 -8.83
C GLU A 121 16.29 -15.49 -10.05
N PRO A 122 15.35 -14.57 -9.99
CA PRO A 122 14.93 -13.75 -11.13
C PRO A 122 15.95 -12.65 -11.46
N TYR A 123 17.13 -13.01 -11.96
CA TYR A 123 18.18 -12.03 -12.33
C TYR A 123 17.83 -11.21 -13.56
N LYS A 124 17.10 -11.79 -14.52
CA LYS A 124 16.70 -11.14 -15.78
C LYS A 124 15.55 -11.87 -16.45
N GLY A 125 14.83 -11.19 -17.33
CA GLY A 125 13.77 -11.76 -18.16
C GLY A 125 12.38 -11.44 -17.63
N ARG A 126 11.40 -12.32 -17.83
CA ARG A 126 10.00 -12.10 -17.48
C ARG A 126 9.64 -12.80 -16.20
N VAL A 127 9.13 -12.02 -15.23
CA VAL A 127 8.53 -12.52 -13.99
C VAL A 127 7.02 -12.48 -14.16
N PHE A 128 6.37 -13.64 -14.17
CA PHE A 128 4.92 -13.75 -14.34
C PHE A 128 4.29 -14.40 -13.11
N ASP A 129 3.26 -13.74 -12.56
CA ASP A 129 2.44 -14.27 -11.48
C ASP A 129 0.96 -14.28 -11.92
N PRO A 130 0.36 -15.47 -12.13
CA PRO A 130 -1.02 -15.59 -12.61
C PRO A 130 -2.07 -15.27 -11.53
N CYS A 131 -1.67 -15.10 -10.29
CA CYS A 131 -2.54 -14.77 -9.14
C CYS A 131 -1.83 -13.81 -8.18
N CYS A 132 -1.36 -12.69 -8.74
CA CYS A 132 -0.39 -11.81 -8.10
C CYS A 132 -0.87 -11.12 -6.81
N GLY A 133 -2.17 -11.11 -6.55
CA GLY A 133 -2.71 -10.44 -5.37
C GLY A 133 -2.27 -8.97 -5.31
N SER A 134 -1.66 -8.59 -4.20
CA SER A 134 -1.08 -7.25 -3.99
C SER A 134 0.32 -7.07 -4.60
N GLY A 135 0.82 -8.03 -5.38
CA GLY A 135 2.13 -7.93 -6.05
C GLY A 135 3.34 -8.27 -5.17
N GLY A 136 3.15 -8.96 -4.06
CA GLY A 136 4.22 -9.32 -3.13
C GLY A 136 5.42 -10.02 -3.78
N MET A 137 5.17 -10.93 -4.74
CA MET A 137 6.21 -11.62 -5.50
C MET A 137 7.04 -10.65 -6.35
N PHE A 138 6.43 -9.63 -6.94
CA PHE A 138 7.11 -8.65 -7.78
C PHE A 138 8.03 -7.76 -6.95
N VAL A 139 7.52 -7.20 -5.86
CA VAL A 139 8.31 -6.38 -4.93
C VAL A 139 9.51 -7.15 -4.39
N GLN A 140 9.33 -8.42 -4.07
CA GLN A 140 10.44 -9.24 -3.58
C GLN A 140 11.43 -9.61 -4.69
N SER A 141 10.97 -9.78 -5.95
CA SER A 141 11.83 -10.00 -7.11
C SER A 141 12.72 -8.79 -7.38
N GLU A 142 12.18 -7.56 -7.32
CA GLU A 142 12.96 -6.33 -7.43
C GLU A 142 14.01 -6.23 -6.32
N LYS A 143 13.63 -6.51 -5.06
CA LYS A 143 14.56 -6.55 -3.92
C LYS A 143 15.67 -7.58 -4.10
N PHE A 144 15.34 -8.74 -4.67
CA PHE A 144 16.32 -9.79 -4.98
C PHE A 144 17.35 -9.29 -6.00
N VAL A 145 16.90 -8.71 -7.11
CA VAL A 145 17.79 -8.14 -8.15
C VAL A 145 18.69 -7.06 -7.56
N ALA A 146 18.14 -6.13 -6.80
CA ALA A 146 18.87 -5.06 -6.15
C ALA A 146 19.92 -5.59 -5.16
N ALA A 147 19.58 -6.61 -4.35
CA ALA A 147 20.50 -7.21 -3.38
C ALA A 147 21.68 -7.96 -4.03
N HIS A 148 21.50 -8.43 -5.28
CA HIS A 148 22.50 -9.13 -6.04
C HIS A 148 23.23 -8.25 -7.08
N GLN A 149 23.18 -6.92 -6.90
CA GLN A 149 23.82 -5.93 -7.78
C GLN A 149 23.34 -5.99 -9.25
N GLY A 150 22.15 -6.55 -9.47
CA GLY A 150 21.51 -6.57 -10.78
C GLY A 150 20.86 -5.24 -11.15
N ASN A 151 20.47 -5.10 -12.41
CA ASN A 151 19.71 -3.94 -12.86
C ASN A 151 18.21 -4.30 -12.85
N ILE A 152 17.39 -3.48 -12.18
CA ILE A 152 15.93 -3.67 -12.11
C ILE A 152 15.29 -3.64 -13.51
N ASP A 153 15.86 -2.88 -14.44
CA ASP A 153 15.39 -2.81 -15.82
C ASP A 153 15.59 -4.12 -16.62
N ASP A 154 16.37 -5.07 -16.07
CA ASP A 154 16.59 -6.39 -16.71
C ASP A 154 15.41 -7.35 -16.48
N ILE A 155 14.49 -7.05 -15.58
CA ILE A 155 13.27 -7.82 -15.36
C ILE A 155 12.05 -7.09 -15.88
N SER A 156 11.10 -7.83 -16.46
CA SER A 156 9.78 -7.34 -16.86
C SER A 156 8.70 -8.08 -16.08
N ILE A 157 7.81 -7.33 -15.46
CA ILE A 157 6.80 -7.86 -14.53
C ILE A 157 5.46 -8.00 -15.25
N TYR A 158 4.82 -9.16 -15.09
CA TYR A 158 3.51 -9.49 -15.65
C TYR A 158 2.67 -10.14 -14.56
N GLY A 159 1.54 -9.53 -14.20
CA GLY A 159 0.63 -10.05 -13.19
C GLY A 159 -0.78 -10.23 -13.70
N GLN A 160 -1.47 -11.21 -13.14
CA GLN A 160 -2.90 -11.40 -13.33
C GLN A 160 -3.57 -11.50 -11.96
N GLU A 161 -4.65 -10.76 -11.76
CA GLU A 161 -5.47 -10.80 -10.56
C GLU A 161 -6.95 -10.74 -10.94
N SER A 162 -7.75 -11.61 -10.36
CA SER A 162 -9.19 -11.68 -10.62
C SER A 162 -9.99 -10.63 -9.85
N ASN A 163 -9.49 -10.24 -8.67
CA ASN A 163 -10.15 -9.23 -7.82
C ASN A 163 -9.64 -7.83 -8.16
N GLN A 164 -10.56 -6.94 -8.55
CA GLN A 164 -10.22 -5.55 -8.92
C GLN A 164 -9.68 -4.73 -7.76
N ASP A 165 -10.09 -5.01 -6.53
CA ASP A 165 -9.64 -4.28 -5.33
C ASP A 165 -8.16 -4.55 -5.00
N ARG A 166 -7.54 -5.55 -5.66
CA ARG A 166 -6.13 -5.93 -5.49
C ARG A 166 -5.23 -5.49 -6.63
N LYS A 167 -5.76 -4.90 -7.69
CA LYS A 167 -5.00 -4.42 -8.86
C LYS A 167 -4.27 -3.10 -8.61
N SER A 168 -3.71 -2.90 -7.46
CA SER A 168 -3.01 -1.65 -7.11
C SER A 168 -1.49 -1.74 -7.24
N VAL A 169 -1.00 -2.50 -8.22
CA VAL A 169 0.42 -2.53 -8.59
C VAL A 169 0.62 -2.15 -10.04
#